data_c26bacaca2724d18d163aaac3a09f2d0
#
_entry.id   c26bacaca2724d18d163aaac3a09f2d0
#
_cell.length_a   1.000
_cell.length_b   1.000
_cell.length_c   1.000
_cell.angle_alpha   90.00
_cell.angle_beta   90.00
_cell.angle_gamma   90.00
#
_symmetry.space_group_name_H-M   'P 1'
#
loop_
_entity.id
_entity.type
_entity.pdbx_description
1 polymer ?
#
loop_
_entity_poly.entity_id
_entity_poly.type
_entity_poly.pdbx_seq_one_letter_code
_entity_poly.pdbx_strand_id
1 'polypeptide(L)'
;LRCERYEEVAGARIADAVISNSLLHHLPNPLQFWQKIRQLVRPGAPVLVMDLLRPDSPEAAQAIVDQYAANEPDILRRDFYNSLLAAFTEDEIGSQLARMNLTRLLIDIPDDRHWVVGGLIY
;
A
#
# COMPACT_ATOMS: atom_id res chain seq x y z
N LEU A 1 -17.92 10.54 6.10
CA LEU A 1 -16.87 10.36 5.09
C LEU A 1 -16.09 11.65 4.90
N ARG A 2 -14.78 11.60 4.96
CA ARG A 2 -13.91 12.76 4.78
C ARG A 2 -13.10 12.59 3.51
N CYS A 3 -13.03 13.67 2.72
CA CYS A 3 -12.24 13.73 1.48
C CYS A 3 -11.10 14.73 1.67
N GLU A 4 -9.99 14.25 2.24
CA GLU A 4 -8.81 15.06 2.54
C GLU A 4 -7.56 14.31 2.13
N ARG A 5 -6.45 15.04 1.92
CA ARG A 5 -5.15 14.37 1.81
C ARG A 5 -4.84 13.73 3.16
N TYR A 6 -4.21 12.56 3.14
CA TYR A 6 -3.92 11.87 4.38
C TYR A 6 -3.02 12.71 5.32
N GLU A 7 -2.13 13.54 4.76
CA GLU A 7 -1.24 14.40 5.55
C GLU A 7 -1.98 15.55 6.24
N GLU A 8 -3.13 15.94 5.70
CA GLU A 8 -3.91 17.07 6.19
C GLU A 8 -4.92 16.67 7.27
N VAL A 9 -5.17 15.37 7.43
CA VAL A 9 -6.13 14.92 8.43
C VAL A 9 -5.57 15.18 9.82
N ALA A 10 -6.30 16.00 10.58
CA ALA A 10 -5.92 16.37 11.93
C ALA A 10 -6.64 15.52 12.97
N GLY A 11 -6.09 15.48 14.16
CA GLY A 11 -6.64 14.72 15.27
C GLY A 11 -6.09 13.32 15.33
N ALA A 12 -6.39 12.61 16.41
CA ALA A 12 -5.93 11.27 16.68
C ALA A 12 -7.12 10.39 17.02
N ARG A 13 -7.07 9.12 16.58
CA ARG A 13 -7.99 8.05 16.97
C ARG A 13 -9.46 8.37 16.70
N ILE A 14 -9.72 9.01 15.55
CA ILE A 14 -11.08 9.40 15.12
C ILE A 14 -11.70 8.40 14.15
N ALA A 15 -10.90 7.55 13.51
CA ALA A 15 -11.39 6.61 12.52
C ALA A 15 -11.73 5.26 13.15
N ASP A 16 -12.88 4.72 12.77
CA ASP A 16 -13.32 3.38 13.20
C ASP A 16 -12.72 2.27 12.33
N ALA A 17 -12.23 2.64 11.14
CA ALA A 17 -11.57 1.73 10.20
C ALA A 17 -10.77 2.54 9.20
N VAL A 18 -9.74 1.95 8.61
CA VAL A 18 -8.98 2.53 7.51
C VAL A 18 -8.87 1.54 6.37
N ILE A 19 -9.20 2.01 5.17
CA ILE A 19 -9.00 1.25 3.92
C ILE A 19 -8.20 2.12 2.98
N SER A 20 -7.12 1.56 2.42
CA SER A 20 -6.29 2.25 1.43
C SER A 20 -5.97 1.29 0.29
N ASN A 21 -6.01 1.80 -0.94
CA ASN A 21 -5.67 1.02 -2.12
C ASN A 21 -4.85 1.88 -3.07
N SER A 22 -3.70 1.36 -3.50
CA SER A 22 -2.85 1.96 -4.54
C SER A 22 -2.34 3.36 -4.20
N LEU A 23 -2.19 3.69 -2.92
CA LEU A 23 -1.71 4.99 -2.45
C LEU A 23 -0.24 4.96 -2.04
N LEU A 24 0.17 3.96 -1.30
CA LEU A 24 1.45 3.95 -0.59
C LEU A 24 2.64 4.07 -1.54
N HIS A 25 2.61 3.43 -2.71
CA HIS A 25 3.73 3.48 -3.65
C HIS A 25 3.97 4.88 -4.25
N HIS A 26 3.00 5.80 -4.14
CA HIS A 26 3.15 7.18 -4.58
C HIS A 26 3.75 8.09 -3.51
N LEU A 27 3.89 7.63 -2.28
CA LEU A 27 4.29 8.47 -1.15
C LEU A 27 5.81 8.42 -0.95
N PRO A 28 6.46 9.59 -0.71
CA PRO A 28 7.90 9.64 -0.57
C PRO A 28 8.41 8.99 0.72
N ASN A 29 7.58 8.92 1.76
CA ASN A 29 7.97 8.34 3.04
C ASN A 29 6.90 7.37 3.55
N PRO A 30 7.10 6.05 3.35
CA PRO A 30 6.13 5.06 3.77
C PRO A 30 5.93 4.99 5.29
N LEU A 31 6.96 5.31 6.08
CA LEU A 31 6.84 5.28 7.53
C LEU A 31 5.87 6.33 8.05
N GLN A 32 5.84 7.51 7.41
CA GLN A 32 4.85 8.54 7.74
C GLN A 32 3.43 8.08 7.47
N PHE A 33 3.23 7.32 6.40
CA PHE A 33 1.92 6.74 6.08
C PHE A 33 1.43 5.82 7.21
N TRP A 34 2.26 4.86 7.64
CA TRP A 34 1.91 3.95 8.71
C TRP A 34 1.71 4.67 10.05
N GLN A 35 2.56 5.66 10.34
CA GLN A 35 2.42 6.46 11.54
C GLN A 35 1.09 7.22 11.54
N LYS A 36 0.71 7.79 10.41
CA LYS A 36 -0.55 8.54 10.30
C LYS A 36 -1.75 7.62 10.49
N ILE A 37 -1.75 6.44 9.89
CA ILE A 37 -2.79 5.44 10.10
C ILE A 37 -2.92 5.12 11.59
N ARG A 38 -1.80 4.85 12.26
CA ARG A 38 -1.79 4.53 13.69
C ARG A 38 -2.37 5.64 14.53
N GLN A 39 -2.13 6.90 14.16
CA GLN A 39 -2.66 8.06 14.87
C GLN A 39 -4.15 8.26 14.64
N LEU A 40 -4.65 7.90 13.45
CA LEU A 40 -6.04 8.17 13.08
C LEU A 40 -7.02 7.16 13.63
N VAL A 41 -6.63 5.90 13.81
CA VAL A 41 -7.55 4.82 14.16
C VAL A 41 -7.77 4.74 15.66
N ARG A 42 -8.98 4.35 16.03
CA ARG A 42 -9.31 4.01 17.42
C ARG A 42 -8.63 2.69 17.80
N PRO A 43 -8.31 2.48 19.09
CA PRO A 43 -7.76 1.20 19.52
C PRO A 43 -8.68 0.04 19.11
N GLY A 44 -8.09 -0.99 18.49
CA GLY A 44 -8.83 -2.14 17.99
C GLY A 44 -9.50 -1.95 16.64
N ALA A 45 -9.27 -0.82 15.97
CA ALA A 45 -9.86 -0.55 14.67
C ALA A 45 -9.26 -1.44 13.57
N PRO A 46 -10.10 -1.92 12.64
CA PRO A 46 -9.60 -2.68 11.49
C PRO A 46 -8.92 -1.76 10.48
N VAL A 47 -7.84 -2.29 9.90
CA VAL A 47 -7.08 -1.62 8.84
C VAL A 47 -6.91 -2.60 7.69
N LEU A 48 -7.11 -2.11 6.47
CA LEU A 48 -6.86 -2.85 5.24
C LEU A 48 -6.12 -1.94 4.28
N VAL A 49 -4.90 -2.30 3.93
CA VAL A 49 -4.08 -1.56 2.98
C VAL A 49 -3.66 -2.52 1.87
N MET A 50 -3.93 -2.13 0.63
CA MET A 50 -3.54 -2.90 -0.55
C MET A 50 -2.77 -2.00 -1.50
N ASP A 51 -1.73 -2.55 -2.12
CA ASP A 51 -0.97 -1.84 -3.13
C ASP A 51 -0.26 -2.83 -4.05
N LEU A 52 0.44 -2.31 -5.03
CA LEU A 52 1.20 -3.10 -5.96
C LEU A 52 2.41 -3.74 -5.28
N LEU A 53 2.71 -4.95 -5.70
CA LEU A 53 3.89 -5.70 -5.29
C LEU A 53 4.96 -5.54 -6.35
N ARG A 54 6.18 -5.16 -5.96
CA ARG A 54 7.27 -5.05 -6.93
C ARG A 54 7.66 -6.43 -7.45
N PRO A 55 7.61 -6.65 -8.77
CA PRO A 55 8.07 -7.90 -9.38
C PRO A 55 9.57 -8.12 -9.17
N ASP A 56 10.02 -9.36 -9.37
CA ASP A 56 11.42 -9.74 -9.14
C ASP A 56 12.41 -9.08 -10.10
N SER A 57 11.94 -8.61 -11.25
CA SER A 57 12.79 -8.00 -12.27
C SER A 57 11.98 -7.05 -13.14
N PRO A 58 12.65 -6.12 -13.88
CA PRO A 58 11.98 -5.31 -14.89
C PRO A 58 11.29 -6.15 -15.97
N GLU A 59 11.86 -7.27 -16.33
CA GLU A 59 11.29 -8.20 -17.31
C GLU A 59 10.00 -8.82 -16.79
N ALA A 60 9.96 -9.19 -15.51
CA ALA A 60 8.74 -9.69 -14.87
C ALA A 60 7.66 -8.61 -14.82
N ALA A 61 8.04 -7.35 -14.55
CA ALA A 61 7.12 -6.21 -14.59
C ALA A 61 6.53 -6.01 -15.99
N GLN A 62 7.35 -6.10 -17.03
CA GLN A 62 6.88 -5.96 -18.40
C GLN A 62 5.91 -7.10 -18.76
N ALA A 63 6.18 -8.32 -18.32
CA ALA A 63 5.29 -9.45 -18.55
C ALA A 63 3.92 -9.23 -17.92
N ILE A 64 3.87 -8.65 -16.73
CA ILE A 64 2.62 -8.30 -16.04
C ILE A 64 1.85 -7.26 -16.84
N VAL A 65 2.51 -6.20 -17.31
CA VAL A 65 1.88 -5.17 -18.14
C VAL A 65 1.32 -5.79 -19.41
N ASP A 66 2.06 -6.65 -20.07
CA ASP A 66 1.63 -7.30 -21.32
C ASP A 66 0.44 -8.22 -21.08
N GLN A 67 0.35 -8.84 -19.92
CA GLN A 67 -0.75 -9.75 -19.60
C GLN A 67 -2.03 -9.01 -19.23
N TYR A 68 -1.94 -7.95 -18.40
CA TYR A 68 -3.11 -7.31 -17.80
C TYR A 68 -3.49 -5.99 -18.46
N ALA A 69 -2.59 -5.37 -19.22
CA ALA A 69 -2.81 -4.06 -19.86
C ALA A 69 -2.51 -4.08 -21.35
N ALA A 70 -2.60 -5.24 -22.00
CA ALA A 70 -2.25 -5.41 -23.42
C ALA A 70 -3.07 -4.48 -24.33
N ASN A 71 -4.32 -4.21 -23.98
CA ASN A 71 -5.25 -3.41 -24.80
C ASN A 71 -5.36 -1.95 -24.33
N GLU A 72 -4.55 -1.54 -23.36
CA GLU A 72 -4.58 -0.18 -22.86
C GLU A 72 -3.69 0.74 -23.73
N PRO A 73 -3.96 2.07 -23.73
CA PRO A 73 -3.07 3.02 -24.40
C PRO A 73 -1.65 2.95 -23.86
N ASP A 74 -0.66 3.30 -24.69
CA ASP A 74 0.75 3.21 -24.34
C ASP A 74 1.09 4.01 -23.07
N ILE A 75 0.46 5.15 -22.87
CA ILE A 75 0.71 5.96 -21.66
C ILE A 75 0.29 5.23 -20.39
N LEU A 76 -0.84 4.54 -20.41
CA LEU A 76 -1.31 3.77 -19.27
C LEU A 76 -0.45 2.53 -19.02
N ARG A 77 0.01 1.87 -20.08
CA ARG A 77 0.92 0.75 -19.97
C ARG A 77 2.25 1.16 -19.34
N ARG A 78 2.78 2.33 -19.75
CA ARG A 78 4.00 2.89 -19.18
C ARG A 78 3.82 3.25 -17.71
N ASP A 79 2.70 3.88 -17.36
CA ASP A 79 2.42 4.25 -15.98
C ASP A 79 2.31 3.02 -15.08
N PHE A 80 1.65 1.97 -15.57
CA PHE A 80 1.55 0.71 -14.84
C PHE A 80 2.93 0.09 -14.62
N TYR A 81 3.75 0.01 -15.68
CA TYR A 81 5.11 -0.50 -15.57
C TYR A 81 5.93 0.28 -14.53
N ASN A 82 5.89 1.62 -14.60
CA ASN A 82 6.63 2.46 -13.66
C ASN A 82 6.12 2.30 -12.22
N SER A 83 4.82 2.13 -12.04
CA SER A 83 4.22 1.89 -10.73
C SER A 83 4.67 0.54 -10.14
N LEU A 84 4.77 -0.51 -10.96
CA LEU A 84 5.29 -1.80 -10.53
C LEU A 84 6.75 -1.69 -10.07
N LEU A 85 7.58 -0.94 -10.79
CA LEU A 85 8.97 -0.74 -10.40
C LEU A 85 9.11 0.10 -9.12
N ALA A 86 8.16 1.01 -8.87
CA ALA A 86 8.14 1.84 -7.67
C ALA A 86 7.50 1.14 -6.46
N ALA A 87 6.85 0.01 -6.68
CA ALA A 87 6.15 -0.72 -5.63
C ALA A 87 7.11 -1.31 -4.60
N PHE A 88 6.59 -1.66 -3.42
CA PHE A 88 7.37 -2.31 -2.38
C PHE A 88 7.29 -3.83 -2.49
N THR A 89 8.33 -4.51 -1.99
CA THR A 89 8.33 -5.96 -1.83
C THR A 89 7.70 -6.33 -0.49
N GLU A 90 7.35 -7.63 -0.34
CA GLU A 90 6.85 -8.15 0.93
C GLU A 90 7.82 -7.87 2.08
N ASP A 91 9.12 -8.09 1.88
CA ASP A 91 10.13 -7.85 2.91
C ASP A 91 10.23 -6.38 3.30
N GLU A 92 10.11 -5.48 2.32
CA GLU A 92 10.12 -4.05 2.60
C GLU A 92 8.91 -3.63 3.42
N ILE A 93 7.72 -4.13 3.09
CA ILE A 93 6.51 -3.86 3.87
C ILE A 93 6.64 -4.43 5.29
N GLY A 94 7.14 -5.65 5.42
CA GLY A 94 7.38 -6.25 6.73
C GLY A 94 8.33 -5.42 7.60
N SER A 95 9.39 -4.90 7.00
CA SER A 95 10.33 -4.01 7.68
C SER A 95 9.67 -2.70 8.12
N GLN A 96 8.84 -2.09 7.26
CA GLN A 96 8.10 -0.88 7.60
C GLN A 96 7.20 -1.10 8.81
N LEU A 97 6.42 -2.19 8.81
CA LEU A 97 5.52 -2.52 9.91
C LEU A 97 6.27 -2.77 11.21
N ALA A 98 7.39 -3.48 11.14
CA ALA A 98 8.24 -3.75 12.32
C ALA A 98 8.80 -2.46 12.92
N ARG A 99 9.27 -1.56 12.07
CA ARG A 99 9.82 -0.26 12.50
C ARG A 99 8.77 0.63 13.16
N MET A 100 7.50 0.46 12.80
CA MET A 100 6.40 1.23 13.36
C MET A 100 5.66 0.50 14.49
N ASN A 101 6.18 -0.64 14.93
CA ASN A 101 5.56 -1.49 15.96
C ASN A 101 4.14 -1.94 15.60
N LEU A 102 3.91 -2.22 14.33
CA LEU A 102 2.64 -2.70 13.81
C LEU A 102 2.71 -4.20 13.46
N THR A 103 3.38 -4.97 14.26
CA THR A 103 3.66 -6.39 14.00
C THR A 103 2.43 -7.29 14.13
N ARG A 104 1.33 -6.78 14.66
CA ARG A 104 0.05 -7.52 14.69
C ARG A 104 -0.68 -7.52 13.35
N LEU A 105 -0.34 -6.59 12.45
CA LEU A 105 -0.87 -6.58 11.11
C LEU A 105 -0.22 -7.70 10.29
N LEU A 106 -1.02 -8.37 9.50
CA LEU A 106 -0.57 -9.51 8.68
C LEU A 106 -0.45 -9.10 7.22
N ILE A 107 0.58 -9.62 6.56
CA ILE A 107 0.81 -9.40 5.13
C ILE A 107 0.36 -10.64 4.39
N ASP A 108 -0.41 -10.43 3.31
CA ASP A 108 -0.82 -11.47 2.38
C ASP A 108 -0.47 -11.06 0.96
N ILE A 109 -0.16 -12.04 0.12
CA ILE A 109 0.16 -11.85 -1.30
C ILE A 109 -0.93 -12.58 -2.11
N PRO A 110 -2.03 -11.88 -2.45
CA PRO A 110 -3.18 -12.53 -3.09
C PRO A 110 -2.94 -12.91 -4.56
N ASP A 111 -2.00 -12.23 -5.22
CA ASP A 111 -1.68 -12.50 -6.63
C ASP A 111 -0.24 -12.08 -6.95
N ASP A 112 0.12 -12.06 -8.24
CA ASP A 112 1.49 -11.79 -8.70
C ASP A 112 1.87 -10.31 -8.72
N ARG A 113 0.94 -9.40 -8.34
CA ARG A 113 1.17 -7.95 -8.46
C ARG A 113 0.63 -7.13 -7.30
N HIS A 114 0.11 -7.76 -6.24
CA HIS A 114 -0.45 -7.04 -5.09
C HIS A 114 0.04 -7.64 -3.77
N TRP A 115 0.16 -6.77 -2.76
CA TRP A 115 0.22 -7.19 -1.37
C TRP A 115 -0.95 -6.57 -0.61
N VAL A 116 -1.35 -7.22 0.45
CA VAL A 116 -2.41 -6.75 1.34
C VAL A 116 -1.91 -6.81 2.77
N VAL A 117 -2.11 -5.73 3.51
CA VAL A 117 -1.87 -5.70 4.96
C VAL A 117 -3.21 -5.52 5.63
N GLY A 118 -3.51 -6.38 6.58
CA GLY A 118 -4.79 -6.34 7.29
C GLY A 118 -4.65 -6.72 8.75
N GLY A 119 -5.60 -6.29 9.55
CA GLY A 119 -5.66 -6.61 10.96
C GLY A 119 -6.21 -5.47 11.79
N LEU A 120 -5.98 -5.56 13.09
CA LEU A 120 -6.45 -4.58 14.06
C LEU A 120 -5.26 -3.84 14.65
N ILE A 121 -5.42 -2.52 14.84
CA ILE A 121 -4.42 -1.68 15.51
C ILE A 121 -4.87 -1.38 16.93
N TYR A 122 -4.02 -1.67 17.89
CA TYR A 122 -4.28 -1.42 19.32
C TYR A 122 -3.47 -0.25 19.87
#